data_38437993c24ba258f228ffeb4c0527d6
#
_entry.id   38437993c24ba258f228ffeb4c0527d6
#
_cell.length_a   1.000
_cell.length_b   1.000
_cell.length_c   1.000
_cell.angle_alpha   90.00
_cell.angle_beta   90.00
_cell.angle_gamma   90.00
#
_symmetry.space_group_name_H-M   'P 1'
#
loop_
_entity.id
_entity.type
_entity.pdbx_description
1 polymer ?
#
loop_
_entity_poly.entity_id
_entity_poly.type
_entity_poly.pdbx_seq_one_letter_code
_entity_poly.pdbx_strand_id
1 'polypeptide(L)'
;EQALKNENFNVRGVYDLNEIRGAEISKKYNVDYFSDINQLLNKCNAVSIVTPASTHYEIALKALENNCHTFIEKPFCTNIKHAHEIQKTAEEKNLLVQIGHIEQFNPVFKKFISFNPKPVFLESERLAPFNKRGIDVDVILDLMIHDIDLILSLVPTKIKNISANGVQILSNSYDLVNARLEFQNNVTANLTASRLSIQPMRKLRVFESNVYSSLDLNNLSMARYTVNQNSKNHNENVVFELDDKSVSRKTVSVNAINALYEELDSFSQSIINRKPIIVDAKKGIQTLEIAFEIQKKLNEN
;
A
#
# COMPACT_ATOMS: atom_id res chain seq x y z
N GLU A 1 -16.87 7.94 -5.33
CA GLU A 1 -17.00 7.86 -6.80
C GLU A 1 -16.73 6.44 -7.31
N GLN A 2 -15.60 5.80 -6.96
CA GLN A 2 -15.30 4.45 -7.47
C GLN A 2 -16.29 3.40 -6.95
N ALA A 3 -16.73 3.51 -5.70
CA ALA A 3 -17.77 2.64 -5.15
C ALA A 3 -19.11 2.75 -5.92
N LEU A 4 -19.47 3.96 -6.38
CA LEU A 4 -20.68 4.18 -7.18
C LEU A 4 -20.61 3.60 -8.60
N LYS A 5 -19.42 3.32 -9.09
CA LYS A 5 -19.21 2.69 -10.41
C LYS A 5 -19.21 1.16 -10.33
N ASN A 6 -19.12 0.61 -9.14
CA ASN A 6 -19.04 -0.83 -8.92
C ASN A 6 -20.44 -1.37 -8.60
N GLU A 7 -20.93 -2.26 -9.46
CA GLU A 7 -22.28 -2.85 -9.36
C GLU A 7 -22.49 -3.70 -8.11
N ASN A 8 -21.41 -4.11 -7.44
CA ASN A 8 -21.48 -4.86 -6.19
C ASN A 8 -21.80 -3.98 -4.98
N PHE A 9 -21.72 -2.65 -5.11
CA PHE A 9 -22.02 -1.72 -4.03
C PHE A 9 -23.36 -1.01 -4.22
N ASN A 10 -24.16 -1.02 -3.17
CA ASN A 10 -25.28 -0.12 -3.01
C ASN A 10 -24.91 0.94 -1.98
N VAL A 11 -24.39 2.08 -2.44
CA VAL A 11 -23.92 3.16 -1.57
C VAL A 11 -25.09 3.81 -0.85
N ARG A 12 -25.20 3.59 0.45
CA ARG A 12 -26.30 4.08 1.29
C ARG A 12 -26.16 5.54 1.66
N GLY A 13 -24.95 6.04 1.79
CA GLY A 13 -24.70 7.42 2.12
C GLY A 13 -23.29 7.69 2.60
N VAL A 14 -23.13 8.91 3.10
CA VAL A 14 -21.88 9.41 3.66
C VAL A 14 -22.10 10.02 5.05
N TYR A 15 -21.08 9.91 5.87
CA TYR A 15 -20.94 10.60 7.14
C TYR A 15 -19.65 11.43 7.11
N ASP A 16 -19.72 12.67 7.57
CA ASP A 16 -18.55 13.54 7.77
C ASP A 16 -18.85 14.42 8.99
N LEU A 17 -17.85 14.63 9.86
CA LEU A 17 -17.97 15.57 10.99
C LEU A 17 -18.20 17.01 10.53
N ASN A 18 -17.69 17.36 9.35
CA ASN A 18 -17.97 18.63 8.71
C ASN A 18 -19.30 18.52 7.93
N GLU A 19 -20.37 19.02 8.52
CA GLU A 19 -21.72 18.96 7.94
C GLU A 19 -21.81 19.59 6.54
N ILE A 20 -21.12 20.72 6.32
CA ILE A 20 -21.09 21.40 5.02
C ILE A 20 -20.50 20.48 3.97
N ARG A 21 -19.34 19.88 4.28
CA ARG A 21 -18.67 18.93 3.37
C ARG A 21 -19.52 17.68 3.15
N GLY A 22 -20.13 17.14 4.19
CA GLY A 22 -21.02 15.98 4.09
C GLY A 22 -22.20 16.26 3.16
N ALA A 23 -22.85 17.41 3.30
CA ALA A 23 -23.95 17.85 2.45
C ALA A 23 -23.52 18.10 0.99
N GLU A 24 -22.34 18.68 0.77
CA GLU A 24 -21.78 18.89 -0.57
C GLU A 24 -21.53 17.54 -1.29
N ILE A 25 -20.94 16.57 -0.59
CA ILE A 25 -20.67 15.23 -1.14
C ILE A 25 -21.97 14.48 -1.41
N SER A 26 -22.93 14.53 -0.49
CA SER A 26 -24.27 13.97 -0.66
C SER A 26 -24.94 14.51 -1.93
N LYS A 27 -24.96 15.82 -2.11
CA LYS A 27 -25.54 16.47 -3.31
C LYS A 27 -24.78 16.10 -4.57
N LYS A 28 -23.42 16.11 -4.53
CA LYS A 28 -22.58 15.81 -5.70
C LYS A 28 -22.79 14.41 -6.23
N TYR A 29 -22.97 13.44 -5.35
CA TYR A 29 -23.05 12.03 -5.71
C TYR A 29 -24.45 11.44 -5.60
N ASN A 30 -25.43 12.25 -5.22
CA ASN A 30 -26.82 11.84 -5.03
C ASN A 30 -26.95 10.63 -4.07
N VAL A 31 -26.34 10.77 -2.87
CA VAL A 31 -26.39 9.78 -1.78
C VAL A 31 -26.83 10.44 -0.50
N ASP A 32 -27.38 9.71 0.45
CA ASP A 32 -27.82 10.27 1.73
C ASP A 32 -26.65 10.83 2.54
N TYR A 33 -26.86 11.95 3.25
CA TYR A 33 -25.96 12.45 4.29
C TYR A 33 -26.51 12.05 5.66
N PHE A 34 -25.64 11.54 6.53
CA PHE A 34 -25.95 11.20 7.90
C PHE A 34 -25.11 12.10 8.83
N SER A 35 -25.76 12.82 9.74
CA SER A 35 -25.09 13.60 10.79
C SER A 35 -24.66 12.75 11.99
N ASP A 36 -25.24 11.53 12.12
CA ASP A 36 -24.89 10.54 13.13
C ASP A 36 -24.37 9.26 12.44
N ILE A 37 -23.15 8.89 12.79
CA ILE A 37 -22.50 7.68 12.26
C ILE A 37 -23.30 6.41 12.56
N ASN A 38 -23.97 6.31 13.71
CA ASN A 38 -24.74 5.12 14.08
C ASN A 38 -25.93 4.94 13.14
N GLN A 39 -26.55 6.03 12.69
CA GLN A 39 -27.64 5.95 11.71
C GLN A 39 -27.16 5.41 10.36
N LEU A 40 -25.96 5.77 9.93
CA LEU A 40 -25.34 5.21 8.71
C LEU A 40 -25.02 3.72 8.91
N LEU A 41 -24.34 3.37 10.01
CA LEU A 41 -23.90 2.00 10.29
C LEU A 41 -25.08 1.02 10.34
N ASN A 42 -26.20 1.43 10.92
CA ASN A 42 -27.43 0.62 10.98
C ASN A 42 -28.05 0.35 9.59
N LYS A 43 -27.64 1.06 8.55
CA LYS A 43 -28.13 0.86 7.17
C LYS A 43 -27.12 0.14 6.26
N CYS A 44 -25.94 -0.18 6.77
CA CYS A 44 -24.84 -0.75 6.01
C CYS A 44 -24.45 -2.14 6.52
N ASN A 45 -23.91 -2.96 5.63
CA ASN A 45 -23.20 -4.19 5.98
C ASN A 45 -21.70 -4.09 5.71
N ALA A 46 -21.26 -2.98 5.11
CA ALA A 46 -19.84 -2.64 4.93
C ALA A 46 -19.65 -1.13 4.94
N VAL A 47 -18.48 -0.67 5.42
CA VAL A 47 -18.11 0.74 5.43
C VAL A 47 -16.67 0.93 4.95
N SER A 48 -16.45 2.07 4.29
CA SER A 48 -15.11 2.56 3.94
C SER A 48 -14.75 3.73 4.84
N ILE A 49 -13.68 3.57 5.62
CA ILE A 49 -13.17 4.55 6.58
C ILE A 49 -12.01 5.29 5.93
N VAL A 50 -12.24 6.56 5.58
CA VAL A 50 -11.29 7.44 4.87
C VAL A 50 -11.08 8.75 5.64
N THR A 51 -11.27 8.71 6.93
CA THR A 51 -11.11 9.80 7.88
C THR A 51 -9.62 10.00 8.25
N PRO A 52 -9.24 11.01 9.03
CA PRO A 52 -7.87 11.10 9.55
C PRO A 52 -7.47 9.84 10.34
N ALA A 53 -6.20 9.42 10.22
CA ALA A 53 -5.69 8.19 10.83
C ALA A 53 -5.95 8.06 12.34
N SER A 54 -5.97 9.18 13.05
CA SER A 54 -6.27 9.25 14.49
C SER A 54 -7.66 8.75 14.87
N THR A 55 -8.60 8.74 13.93
CA THR A 55 -10.00 8.34 14.16
C THR A 55 -10.33 6.94 13.64
N HIS A 56 -9.41 6.29 12.91
CA HIS A 56 -9.64 4.97 12.30
C HIS A 56 -10.07 3.93 13.33
N TYR A 57 -9.37 3.87 14.47
CA TYR A 57 -9.65 2.90 15.52
C TYR A 57 -11.08 2.98 16.06
N GLU A 58 -11.50 4.17 16.49
CA GLU A 58 -12.83 4.34 17.09
C GLU A 58 -13.95 4.05 16.09
N ILE A 59 -13.78 4.50 14.84
CA ILE A 59 -14.78 4.30 13.79
C ILE A 59 -14.83 2.81 13.38
N ALA A 60 -13.67 2.16 13.28
CA ALA A 60 -13.60 0.74 12.94
C ALA A 60 -14.27 -0.14 14.00
N LEU A 61 -14.01 0.11 15.29
CA LEU A 61 -14.69 -0.64 16.36
C LEU A 61 -16.20 -0.44 16.32
N LYS A 62 -16.68 0.81 16.19
CA LYS A 62 -18.13 1.08 16.05
C LYS A 62 -18.73 0.36 14.85
N ALA A 63 -18.03 0.32 13.72
CA ALA A 63 -18.50 -0.40 12.54
C ALA A 63 -18.60 -1.91 12.78
N LEU A 64 -17.56 -2.51 13.38
CA LEU A 64 -17.56 -3.93 13.73
C LEU A 64 -18.63 -4.26 14.77
N GLU A 65 -18.85 -3.41 15.78
CA GLU A 65 -19.92 -3.57 16.77
C GLU A 65 -21.32 -3.59 16.12
N ASN A 66 -21.49 -2.80 15.04
CA ASN A 66 -22.71 -2.77 14.23
C ASN A 66 -22.73 -3.84 13.11
N ASN A 67 -21.86 -4.85 13.19
CA ASN A 67 -21.74 -5.96 12.24
C ASN A 67 -21.44 -5.53 10.79
N CYS A 68 -20.68 -4.44 10.61
CA CYS A 68 -20.22 -3.99 9.30
C CYS A 68 -18.81 -4.51 9.00
N HIS A 69 -18.62 -5.08 7.82
CA HIS A 69 -17.29 -5.27 7.26
C HIS A 69 -16.59 -3.92 7.06
N THR A 70 -15.28 -3.82 7.27
CA THR A 70 -14.57 -2.54 7.21
C THR A 70 -13.45 -2.53 6.19
N PHE A 71 -13.44 -1.50 5.36
CA PHE A 71 -12.29 -1.07 4.58
C PHE A 71 -11.69 0.15 5.27
N ILE A 72 -10.42 0.10 5.64
CA ILE A 72 -9.76 1.17 6.40
C ILE A 72 -8.57 1.69 5.61
N GLU A 73 -8.56 3.00 5.33
CA GLU A 73 -7.42 3.65 4.65
C GLU A 73 -6.13 3.57 5.47
N LYS A 74 -5.00 3.68 4.76
CA LYS A 74 -3.68 3.75 5.38
C LYS A 74 -3.47 5.11 6.12
N PRO A 75 -2.64 5.11 7.17
CA PRO A 75 -2.15 3.95 7.91
C PRO A 75 -3.29 3.27 8.67
N PHE A 76 -3.20 1.96 8.86
CA PHE A 76 -4.26 1.19 9.53
C PHE A 76 -4.70 1.83 10.85
N CYS A 77 -3.73 2.16 11.70
CA CYS A 77 -3.91 2.87 12.97
C CYS A 77 -2.66 3.69 13.29
N THR A 78 -2.79 4.61 14.24
CA THR A 78 -1.66 5.35 14.83
C THR A 78 -1.03 4.63 16.04
N ASN A 79 -1.60 3.48 16.45
CA ASN A 79 -1.15 2.67 17.58
C ASN A 79 -1.33 1.18 17.25
N ILE A 80 -0.27 0.40 17.47
CA ILE A 80 -0.29 -1.03 17.15
C ILE A 80 -1.29 -1.83 18.00
N LYS A 81 -1.52 -1.45 19.25
CA LYS A 81 -2.50 -2.11 20.12
C LYS A 81 -3.92 -1.95 19.58
N HIS A 82 -4.24 -0.78 19.02
CA HIS A 82 -5.52 -0.52 18.37
C HIS A 82 -5.75 -1.41 17.15
N ALA A 83 -4.70 -1.59 16.35
CA ALA A 83 -4.76 -2.48 15.18
C ALA A 83 -5.03 -3.95 15.58
N HIS A 84 -4.39 -4.45 16.62
CA HIS A 84 -4.64 -5.79 17.18
C HIS A 84 -6.05 -5.93 17.74
N GLU A 85 -6.59 -4.90 18.40
CA GLU A 85 -7.94 -4.93 18.94
C GLU A 85 -9.00 -4.98 17.83
N ILE A 86 -8.81 -4.17 16.77
CA ILE A 86 -9.68 -4.25 15.58
C ILE A 86 -9.63 -5.66 14.97
N GLN A 87 -8.43 -6.22 14.78
CA GLN A 87 -8.28 -7.58 14.25
C GLN A 87 -9.03 -8.59 15.11
N LYS A 88 -8.82 -8.59 16.44
CA LYS A 88 -9.46 -9.49 17.38
C LYS A 88 -11.00 -9.37 17.31
N THR A 89 -11.51 -8.14 17.36
CA THR A 89 -12.96 -7.89 17.30
C THR A 89 -13.56 -8.39 15.99
N ALA A 90 -12.85 -8.18 14.86
CA ALA A 90 -13.30 -8.67 13.56
C ALA A 90 -13.34 -10.20 13.50
N GLU A 91 -12.31 -10.88 14.04
CA GLU A 91 -12.23 -12.34 14.11
C GLU A 91 -13.37 -12.91 14.98
N GLU A 92 -13.61 -12.34 16.18
CA GLU A 92 -14.70 -12.76 17.08
C GLU A 92 -16.09 -12.63 16.45
N LYS A 93 -16.28 -11.64 15.59
CA LYS A 93 -17.55 -11.38 14.89
C LYS A 93 -17.64 -11.99 13.49
N ASN A 94 -16.60 -12.68 13.02
CA ASN A 94 -16.48 -13.18 11.64
C ASN A 94 -16.69 -12.09 10.58
N LEU A 95 -16.15 -10.90 10.84
CA LEU A 95 -16.20 -9.74 9.94
C LEU A 95 -14.86 -9.56 9.22
N LEU A 96 -14.94 -9.02 8.02
CA LEU A 96 -13.76 -8.77 7.18
C LEU A 96 -13.24 -7.36 7.43
N VAL A 97 -11.91 -7.26 7.53
CA VAL A 97 -11.18 -5.99 7.59
C VAL A 97 -10.14 -5.98 6.48
N GLN A 98 -10.25 -5.02 5.56
CA GLN A 98 -9.26 -4.77 4.51
C GLN A 98 -8.58 -3.43 4.74
N ILE A 99 -7.26 -3.38 4.58
CA ILE A 99 -6.46 -2.16 4.73
C ILE A 99 -6.15 -1.59 3.35
N GLY A 100 -6.29 -0.27 3.21
CA GLY A 100 -6.14 0.49 1.97
C GLY A 100 -4.70 0.63 1.49
N HIS A 101 -4.03 -0.49 1.20
CA HIS A 101 -2.72 -0.50 0.56
C HIS A 101 -2.87 -0.58 -0.97
N ILE A 102 -3.26 0.53 -1.56
CA ILE A 102 -3.64 0.66 -2.97
C ILE A 102 -2.57 0.16 -3.96
N GLU A 103 -1.29 0.20 -3.60
CA GLU A 103 -0.20 -0.23 -4.49
C GLU A 103 -0.20 -1.75 -4.74
N GLN A 104 -0.85 -2.56 -3.91
CA GLN A 104 -1.10 -3.99 -4.19
C GLN A 104 -1.99 -4.18 -5.43
N PHE A 105 -2.79 -3.18 -5.76
CA PHE A 105 -3.70 -3.15 -6.91
C PHE A 105 -3.12 -2.40 -8.10
N ASN A 106 -1.90 -1.88 -8.00
CA ASN A 106 -1.19 -1.25 -9.10
C ASN A 106 -0.98 -2.27 -10.23
N PRO A 107 -1.39 -1.98 -11.48
CA PRO A 107 -1.33 -2.94 -12.58
C PRO A 107 0.09 -3.43 -12.89
N VAL A 108 1.11 -2.58 -12.68
CA VAL A 108 2.51 -2.96 -12.85
C VAL A 108 2.92 -3.98 -11.80
N PHE A 109 2.55 -3.74 -10.53
CA PHE A 109 2.88 -4.66 -9.45
C PHE A 109 2.13 -5.99 -9.58
N LYS A 110 0.82 -5.97 -9.89
CA LYS A 110 0.04 -7.18 -10.20
C LYS A 110 0.67 -7.99 -11.33
N LYS A 111 1.10 -7.32 -12.40
CA LYS A 111 1.80 -7.98 -13.51
C LYS A 111 3.14 -8.55 -13.08
N PHE A 112 3.90 -7.82 -12.27
CA PHE A 112 5.19 -8.28 -11.76
C PHE A 112 5.06 -9.55 -10.91
N ILE A 113 4.12 -9.58 -9.97
CA ILE A 113 3.84 -10.77 -9.13
C ILE A 113 3.54 -12.01 -9.98
N SER A 114 2.88 -11.85 -11.14
CA SER A 114 2.57 -12.99 -12.03
C SER A 114 3.79 -13.71 -12.60
N PHE A 115 4.99 -13.12 -12.51
CA PHE A 115 6.25 -13.75 -12.86
C PHE A 115 6.85 -14.61 -11.72
N ASN A 116 6.20 -14.68 -10.57
CA ASN A 116 6.66 -15.39 -9.37
C ASN A 116 8.12 -15.06 -8.99
N PRO A 117 8.45 -13.77 -8.76
CA PRO A 117 9.80 -13.31 -8.55
C PRO A 117 10.45 -13.96 -7.31
N LYS A 118 11.78 -14.13 -7.38
CA LYS A 118 12.60 -14.66 -6.28
C LYS A 118 13.68 -13.63 -5.92
N PRO A 119 13.31 -12.56 -5.20
CA PRO A 119 14.23 -11.47 -4.92
C PRO A 119 15.39 -11.91 -4.03
N VAL A 120 16.58 -11.39 -4.35
CA VAL A 120 17.77 -11.42 -3.50
C VAL A 120 18.11 -10.04 -2.96
N PHE A 121 17.72 -8.99 -3.70
CA PHE A 121 17.88 -7.61 -3.30
C PHE A 121 16.75 -6.75 -3.87
N LEU A 122 16.29 -5.75 -3.10
CA LEU A 122 15.25 -4.81 -3.50
C LEU A 122 15.68 -3.38 -3.22
N GLU A 123 15.26 -2.47 -4.07
CA GLU A 123 15.37 -1.02 -3.86
C GLU A 123 14.03 -0.37 -4.16
N SER A 124 13.57 0.47 -3.24
CA SER A 124 12.38 1.28 -3.43
C SER A 124 12.68 2.76 -3.24
N GLU A 125 12.15 3.58 -4.14
CA GLU A 125 12.23 5.04 -4.08
C GLU A 125 10.83 5.62 -4.26
N ARG A 126 10.34 6.27 -3.20
CA ARG A 126 9.05 6.98 -3.22
C ARG A 126 9.26 8.45 -2.87
N LEU A 127 9.20 9.28 -3.89
CA LEU A 127 9.43 10.71 -3.79
C LEU A 127 8.13 11.45 -4.11
N ALA A 128 7.79 12.45 -3.31
CA ALA A 128 6.62 13.31 -3.52
C ALA A 128 6.97 14.78 -3.32
N PRO A 129 6.29 15.71 -4.00
CA PRO A 129 6.35 17.12 -3.66
C PRO A 129 5.76 17.36 -2.26
N PHE A 130 6.32 18.37 -1.57
CA PHE A 130 5.81 18.77 -0.28
C PHE A 130 4.34 19.22 -0.39
N ASN A 131 3.49 18.64 0.43
CA ASN A 131 2.08 19.02 0.52
C ASN A 131 1.74 19.28 2.00
N LYS A 132 1.08 20.41 2.26
CA LYS A 132 0.60 20.76 3.61
C LYS A 132 -0.47 19.79 4.13
N ARG A 133 -1.12 19.01 3.26
CA ARG A 133 -2.00 17.92 3.66
C ARG A 133 -1.14 16.70 3.99
N GLY A 134 -1.39 16.04 5.13
CA GLY A 134 -0.64 14.84 5.54
C GLY A 134 0.63 15.13 6.34
N ILE A 135 0.81 16.35 6.86
CA ILE A 135 1.89 16.67 7.82
C ILE A 135 1.57 16.21 9.25
N ASP A 136 0.39 15.69 9.47
CA ASP A 136 -0.08 15.05 10.71
C ASP A 136 0.64 13.71 10.99
N VAL A 137 1.23 13.11 9.97
CA VAL A 137 2.08 11.91 10.07
C VAL A 137 3.43 12.17 9.39
N ASP A 138 4.46 11.43 9.79
CA ASP A 138 5.76 11.50 9.14
C ASP A 138 5.77 10.81 7.77
N VAL A 139 6.89 10.95 7.05
CA VAL A 139 7.06 10.39 5.71
C VAL A 139 7.03 8.85 5.68
N ILE A 140 7.23 8.19 6.83
CA ILE A 140 7.18 6.72 6.93
C ILE A 140 5.73 6.26 6.81
N LEU A 141 4.84 6.81 7.63
CA LEU A 141 3.42 6.47 7.64
C LEU A 141 2.65 7.06 6.46
N ASP A 142 3.16 8.16 5.88
CA ASP A 142 2.53 8.75 4.69
C ASP A 142 2.95 8.06 3.39
N LEU A 143 4.25 7.86 3.17
CA LEU A 143 4.81 7.40 1.90
C LEU A 143 5.43 6.01 1.99
N MET A 144 6.40 5.79 2.90
CA MET A 144 7.20 4.56 2.95
C MET A 144 6.35 3.31 3.24
N ILE A 145 5.26 3.46 3.96
CA ILE A 145 4.36 2.37 4.34
C ILE A 145 3.85 1.57 3.13
N HIS A 146 3.65 2.23 1.99
CA HIS A 146 3.26 1.55 0.75
C HIS A 146 4.35 0.61 0.23
N ASP A 147 5.62 1.03 0.33
CA ASP A 147 6.74 0.23 -0.15
C ASP A 147 7.09 -0.89 0.84
N ILE A 148 6.91 -0.65 2.14
CA ILE A 148 7.01 -1.70 3.17
C ILE A 148 6.01 -2.82 2.85
N ASP A 149 4.76 -2.50 2.58
CA ASP A 149 3.71 -3.46 2.24
C ASP A 149 4.06 -4.27 0.98
N LEU A 150 4.53 -3.61 -0.10
CA LEU A 150 4.96 -4.29 -1.31
C LEU A 150 6.14 -5.25 -1.05
N ILE A 151 7.14 -4.81 -0.29
CA ILE A 151 8.33 -5.62 0.04
C ILE A 151 7.96 -6.82 0.90
N LEU A 152 7.11 -6.66 1.91
CA LEU A 152 6.65 -7.78 2.75
C LEU A 152 5.86 -8.82 1.93
N SER A 153 5.13 -8.40 0.91
CA SER A 153 4.44 -9.34 0.02
C SER A 153 5.38 -10.10 -0.93
N LEU A 154 6.55 -9.51 -1.27
CA LEU A 154 7.58 -10.14 -2.11
C LEU A 154 8.53 -11.05 -1.30
N VAL A 155 8.73 -10.73 -0.02
CA VAL A 155 9.67 -11.44 0.88
C VAL A 155 8.91 -11.91 2.12
N PRO A 156 8.18 -13.04 2.05
CA PRO A 156 7.37 -13.54 3.17
C PRO A 156 8.25 -14.23 4.24
N THR A 157 9.29 -13.53 4.71
CA THR A 157 10.28 -14.00 5.68
C THR A 157 10.44 -12.93 6.76
N LYS A 158 10.72 -13.33 7.99
CA LYS A 158 10.92 -12.40 9.10
C LYS A 158 12.13 -11.50 8.84
N ILE A 159 12.01 -10.24 9.25
CA ILE A 159 13.11 -9.29 9.26
C ILE A 159 14.07 -9.66 10.42
N LYS A 160 15.36 -9.64 10.12
CA LYS A 160 16.45 -9.91 11.05
C LYS A 160 16.99 -8.63 11.66
N ASN A 161 17.11 -7.58 10.86
CA ASN A 161 17.66 -6.29 11.28
C ASN A 161 17.02 -5.15 10.49
N ILE A 162 16.87 -3.99 11.16
CA ILE A 162 16.42 -2.73 10.58
C ILE A 162 17.41 -1.64 10.98
N SER A 163 17.88 -0.89 9.98
CA SER A 163 18.60 0.36 10.20
C SER A 163 17.92 1.48 9.43
N ALA A 164 17.93 2.70 9.99
CA ALA A 164 17.28 3.84 9.37
C ALA A 164 18.02 5.13 9.66
N ASN A 165 17.99 6.06 8.68
CA ASN A 165 18.46 7.43 8.81
C ASN A 165 17.41 8.36 8.21
N GLY A 166 17.29 9.56 8.76
CA GLY A 166 16.31 10.53 8.28
C GLY A 166 16.72 11.96 8.54
N VAL A 167 16.09 12.87 7.84
CA VAL A 167 16.29 14.31 7.99
C VAL A 167 14.97 15.08 8.09
N GLN A 168 14.97 16.13 8.88
CA GLN A 168 13.87 17.09 9.07
C GLN A 168 14.31 18.41 8.43
N ILE A 169 13.59 18.91 7.43
CA ILE A 169 13.95 20.12 6.69
C ILE A 169 12.81 21.12 6.62
N LEU A 170 11.61 20.68 6.25
CA LEU A 170 10.44 21.53 6.04
C LEU A 170 9.40 21.42 7.15
N SER A 171 9.43 20.36 7.92
CA SER A 171 8.45 20.09 8.97
C SER A 171 9.13 19.69 10.29
N ASN A 172 8.32 19.56 11.35
CA ASN A 172 8.79 19.05 12.66
C ASN A 172 8.87 17.51 12.72
N SER A 173 8.64 16.83 11.60
CA SER A 173 8.79 15.39 11.48
C SER A 173 9.80 15.06 10.37
N TYR A 174 10.16 13.79 10.20
CA TYR A 174 11.08 13.40 9.14
C TYR A 174 10.44 13.63 7.76
N ASP A 175 11.14 14.40 6.91
CA ASP A 175 10.75 14.74 5.54
C ASP A 175 11.39 13.81 4.50
N LEU A 176 12.53 13.21 4.86
CA LEU A 176 13.19 12.15 4.11
C LEU A 176 13.65 11.07 5.08
N VAL A 177 13.41 9.82 4.72
CA VAL A 177 13.90 8.65 5.45
C VAL A 177 14.47 7.64 4.46
N ASN A 178 15.65 7.11 4.81
CA ASN A 178 16.21 5.91 4.20
C ASN A 178 16.20 4.79 5.25
N ALA A 179 15.68 3.63 4.87
CA ALA A 179 15.64 2.45 5.72
C ALA A 179 16.22 1.23 4.99
N ARG A 180 16.93 0.39 5.72
CA ARG A 180 17.44 -0.89 5.26
C ARG A 180 16.85 -2.02 6.08
N LEU A 181 16.19 -2.96 5.40
CA LEU A 181 15.60 -4.16 5.98
C LEU A 181 16.43 -5.37 5.57
N GLU A 182 16.91 -6.14 6.54
CA GLU A 182 17.63 -7.39 6.30
C GLU A 182 16.78 -8.56 6.78
N PHE A 183 16.49 -9.49 5.87
CA PHE A 183 15.62 -10.63 6.14
C PHE A 183 16.41 -11.88 6.57
N GLN A 184 15.76 -12.80 7.26
CA GLN A 184 16.39 -14.03 7.73
C GLN A 184 16.89 -14.96 6.60
N ASN A 185 16.30 -14.85 5.42
CA ASN A 185 16.72 -15.58 4.21
C ASN A 185 17.82 -14.83 3.41
N ASN A 186 18.51 -13.87 4.02
CA ASN A 186 19.58 -13.05 3.46
C ASN A 186 19.13 -12.10 2.32
N VAL A 187 17.83 -11.95 2.08
CA VAL A 187 17.31 -10.87 1.22
C VAL A 187 17.51 -9.53 1.92
N THR A 188 17.83 -8.52 1.17
CA THR A 188 17.95 -7.14 1.67
C THR A 188 17.07 -6.21 0.86
N ALA A 189 16.41 -5.27 1.53
CA ALA A 189 15.66 -4.20 0.88
C ALA A 189 16.11 -2.84 1.39
N ASN A 190 16.39 -1.92 0.47
CA ASN A 190 16.63 -0.50 0.76
C ASN A 190 15.40 0.30 0.34
N LEU A 191 14.89 1.13 1.24
CA LEU A 191 13.74 1.99 1.00
C LEU A 191 14.14 3.45 1.19
N THR A 192 13.74 4.31 0.27
CA THR A 192 13.87 5.75 0.40
C THR A 192 12.51 6.39 0.20
N ALA A 193 12.04 7.13 1.19
CA ALA A 193 10.84 7.95 1.07
C ALA A 193 11.17 9.42 1.34
N SER A 194 10.67 10.31 0.49
CA SER A 194 10.90 11.75 0.63
C SER A 194 9.70 12.55 0.16
N ARG A 195 9.35 13.60 0.92
CA ARG A 195 8.41 14.64 0.52
C ARG A 195 9.10 15.95 0.11
N LEU A 196 10.40 15.87 -0.21
CA LEU A 196 11.24 17.02 -0.60
C LEU A 196 11.47 17.09 -2.11
N SER A 197 10.85 16.25 -2.91
CA SER A 197 11.05 16.17 -4.34
C SER A 197 10.19 17.20 -5.09
N ILE A 198 10.68 17.69 -6.24
CA ILE A 198 9.90 18.55 -7.13
C ILE A 198 8.91 17.71 -7.96
N GLN A 199 9.28 16.49 -8.33
CA GLN A 199 8.45 15.60 -9.13
C GLN A 199 8.17 14.29 -8.38
N PRO A 200 6.96 13.72 -8.52
CA PRO A 200 6.65 12.44 -7.93
C PRO A 200 7.44 11.31 -8.60
N MET A 201 7.91 10.37 -7.80
CA MET A 201 8.54 9.13 -8.25
C MET A 201 8.05 7.96 -7.39
N ARG A 202 7.77 6.83 -8.01
CA ARG A 202 7.42 5.58 -7.33
C ARG A 202 8.08 4.44 -8.07
N LYS A 203 9.30 4.10 -7.69
CA LYS A 203 10.10 3.06 -8.34
C LYS A 203 10.39 1.91 -7.39
N LEU A 204 10.24 0.70 -7.89
CA LEU A 204 10.65 -0.53 -7.23
C LEU A 204 11.58 -1.30 -8.17
N ARG A 205 12.80 -1.58 -7.71
CA ARG A 205 13.79 -2.38 -8.40
C ARG A 205 13.96 -3.70 -7.68
N VAL A 206 13.85 -4.80 -8.40
CA VAL A 206 13.95 -6.15 -7.84
C VAL A 206 15.02 -6.92 -8.57
N PHE A 207 16.01 -7.38 -7.81
CA PHE A 207 17.14 -8.16 -8.30
C PHE A 207 16.96 -9.62 -7.88
N GLU A 208 17.02 -10.49 -8.85
CA GLU A 208 17.01 -11.95 -8.72
C GLU A 208 18.38 -12.49 -9.18
N SER A 209 18.65 -13.78 -9.09
CA SER A 209 19.96 -14.33 -9.43
C SER A 209 20.44 -14.00 -10.85
N ASN A 210 19.51 -13.92 -11.81
CA ASN A 210 19.82 -13.66 -13.23
C ASN A 210 18.82 -12.73 -13.90
N VAL A 211 17.95 -12.08 -13.13
CA VAL A 211 16.96 -11.13 -13.64
C VAL A 211 16.99 -9.87 -12.79
N TYR A 212 16.96 -8.73 -13.45
CA TYR A 212 16.70 -7.43 -12.84
C TYR A 212 15.40 -6.87 -13.39
N SER A 213 14.49 -6.48 -12.51
CA SER A 213 13.21 -5.87 -12.88
C SER A 213 13.14 -4.46 -12.33
N SER A 214 12.82 -3.49 -13.20
CA SER A 214 12.60 -2.09 -12.85
C SER A 214 11.14 -1.74 -13.09
N LEU A 215 10.42 -1.45 -12.01
CA LEU A 215 9.00 -1.08 -12.01
C LEU A 215 8.89 0.44 -11.77
N ASP A 216 8.20 1.14 -12.64
CA ASP A 216 7.75 2.51 -12.42
C ASP A 216 6.23 2.48 -12.15
N LEU A 217 5.89 2.51 -10.86
CA LEU A 217 4.50 2.42 -10.40
C LEU A 217 3.72 3.72 -10.66
N ASN A 218 4.44 4.84 -10.84
CA ASN A 218 3.82 6.12 -11.15
C ASN A 218 3.46 6.24 -12.64
N ASN A 219 4.38 5.82 -13.53
CA ASN A 219 4.20 5.90 -14.98
C ASN A 219 3.69 4.59 -15.60
N LEU A 220 3.30 3.62 -14.78
CA LEU A 220 2.74 2.34 -15.17
C LEU A 220 3.60 1.60 -16.21
N SER A 221 4.91 1.54 -15.98
CA SER A 221 5.85 0.89 -16.88
C SER A 221 6.78 -0.09 -16.15
N MET A 222 7.20 -1.14 -16.84
CA MET A 222 8.14 -2.13 -16.31
C MET A 222 9.10 -2.58 -17.38
N ALA A 223 10.38 -2.69 -17.01
CA ALA A 223 11.40 -3.34 -17.83
C ALA A 223 12.05 -4.49 -17.03
N ARG A 224 12.23 -5.62 -17.71
CA ARG A 224 12.96 -6.77 -17.17
C ARG A 224 14.22 -6.99 -17.98
N TYR A 225 15.33 -7.20 -17.30
CA TYR A 225 16.64 -7.46 -17.85
C TYR A 225 17.04 -8.86 -17.43
N THR A 226 17.31 -9.73 -18.41
CA THR A 226 17.69 -11.12 -18.16
C THR A 226 19.13 -11.34 -18.59
N VAL A 227 19.93 -11.91 -17.69
CA VAL A 227 21.29 -12.36 -18.00
C VAL A 227 21.21 -13.74 -18.63
N ASN A 228 21.63 -13.85 -19.87
CA ASN A 228 21.69 -15.11 -20.62
C ASN A 228 23.13 -15.62 -20.63
N GLN A 229 23.31 -16.90 -20.32
CA GLN A 229 24.58 -17.61 -20.48
C GLN A 229 24.61 -18.16 -21.92
N ASN A 230 25.65 -17.87 -22.69
CA ASN A 230 25.82 -18.13 -24.13
C ASN A 230 25.30 -16.96 -25.01
N SER A 231 26.21 -16.11 -25.43
CA SER A 231 25.97 -14.95 -26.30
C SER A 231 25.53 -15.30 -27.74
N LYS A 232 25.47 -16.59 -28.12
CA LYS A 232 25.15 -17.02 -29.49
C LYS A 232 23.68 -16.95 -29.90
N ASN A 233 22.76 -16.66 -28.97
CA ASN A 233 21.35 -16.37 -29.29
C ASN A 233 21.17 -14.86 -29.46
N HIS A 234 21.32 -14.37 -30.68
CA HIS A 234 20.98 -13.00 -31.05
C HIS A 234 19.45 -12.78 -30.90
N ASN A 235 19.00 -12.52 -29.69
CA ASN A 235 17.67 -11.99 -29.46
C ASN A 235 17.69 -10.49 -29.79
N GLU A 236 16.71 -10.00 -30.54
CA GLU A 236 16.60 -8.60 -31.03
C GLU A 236 16.62 -7.52 -29.94
N ASN A 237 16.68 -7.90 -28.66
CA ASN A 237 16.61 -7.00 -27.50
C ASN A 237 17.85 -7.03 -26.59
N VAL A 238 19.02 -7.47 -27.11
CA VAL A 238 20.27 -7.42 -26.36
C VAL A 238 20.67 -5.95 -26.17
N VAL A 239 20.90 -5.57 -24.93
CA VAL A 239 21.32 -4.21 -24.55
C VAL A 239 22.77 -4.14 -24.11
N PHE A 240 23.36 -5.30 -23.78
CA PHE A 240 24.74 -5.38 -23.32
C PHE A 240 25.28 -6.81 -23.53
N GLU A 241 26.54 -6.90 -23.96
CA GLU A 241 27.27 -8.18 -24.11
C GLU A 241 28.59 -8.10 -23.35
N LEU A 242 28.94 -9.19 -22.67
CA LEU A 242 30.21 -9.35 -21.96
C LEU A 242 30.65 -10.81 -22.09
N ASP A 243 31.75 -11.05 -22.83
CA ASP A 243 32.37 -12.36 -23.05
C ASP A 243 31.36 -13.47 -23.42
N ASP A 244 31.02 -14.32 -22.44
CA ASP A 244 30.12 -15.44 -22.58
C ASP A 244 28.67 -15.13 -22.19
N LYS A 245 28.38 -13.88 -21.81
CA LYS A 245 27.05 -13.45 -21.30
C LYS A 245 26.47 -12.33 -22.16
N SER A 246 25.15 -12.32 -22.25
CA SER A 246 24.41 -11.21 -22.80
C SER A 246 23.28 -10.77 -21.86
N VAL A 247 22.95 -9.50 -21.89
CA VAL A 247 21.80 -8.97 -21.15
C VAL A 247 20.74 -8.55 -22.15
N SER A 248 19.59 -9.22 -22.10
CA SER A 248 18.42 -8.84 -22.89
C SER A 248 17.44 -8.01 -22.08
N ARG A 249 16.82 -7.03 -22.74
CA ARG A 249 15.78 -6.17 -22.15
C ARG A 249 14.41 -6.53 -22.74
N LYS A 250 13.43 -6.72 -21.87
CA LYS A 250 12.02 -6.85 -22.25
C LYS A 250 11.20 -5.76 -21.57
N THR A 251 10.57 -4.89 -22.35
CA THR A 251 9.56 -3.95 -21.84
C THR A 251 8.24 -4.71 -21.69
N VAL A 252 7.59 -4.55 -20.56
CA VAL A 252 6.31 -5.19 -20.26
C VAL A 252 5.25 -4.11 -20.22
N SER A 253 4.31 -4.18 -21.15
CA SER A 253 3.14 -3.30 -21.19
C SER A 253 2.09 -3.78 -20.20
N VAL A 254 1.43 -2.84 -19.55
CA VAL A 254 0.29 -3.06 -18.68
C VAL A 254 -0.86 -2.14 -19.11
N ASN A 255 -2.08 -2.64 -19.02
CA ASN A 255 -3.25 -1.80 -19.24
C ASN A 255 -3.43 -0.90 -18.02
N ALA A 256 -3.68 0.38 -18.24
CA ALA A 256 -4.06 1.30 -17.18
C ALA A 256 -5.43 0.89 -16.62
N ILE A 257 -5.46 0.58 -15.34
CA ILE A 257 -6.68 0.30 -14.57
C ILE A 257 -6.73 1.24 -13.37
N ASN A 258 -7.91 1.51 -12.88
CA ASN A 258 -8.07 2.30 -11.67
C ASN A 258 -7.81 1.41 -10.45
N ALA A 259 -6.63 1.56 -9.83
CA ALA A 259 -6.24 0.75 -8.68
C ALA A 259 -7.22 0.86 -7.49
N LEU A 260 -7.81 2.05 -7.25
CA LEU A 260 -8.82 2.22 -6.20
C LEU A 260 -10.12 1.48 -6.51
N TYR A 261 -10.52 1.44 -7.79
CA TYR A 261 -11.67 0.63 -8.20
C TYR A 261 -11.41 -0.86 -7.97
N GLU A 262 -10.24 -1.36 -8.39
CA GLU A 262 -9.84 -2.76 -8.19
C GLU A 262 -9.74 -3.13 -6.70
N GLU A 263 -9.26 -2.23 -5.88
CA GLU A 263 -9.16 -2.41 -4.44
C GLU A 263 -10.52 -2.55 -3.78
N LEU A 264 -11.46 -1.65 -4.10
CA LEU A 264 -12.84 -1.71 -3.61
C LEU A 264 -13.58 -2.93 -4.17
N ASP A 265 -13.37 -3.25 -5.47
CA ASP A 265 -13.95 -4.47 -6.05
C ASP A 265 -13.44 -5.73 -5.34
N SER A 266 -12.14 -5.82 -5.08
CA SER A 266 -11.57 -6.93 -4.30
C SER A 266 -12.23 -7.09 -2.94
N PHE A 267 -12.48 -5.99 -2.24
CA PHE A 267 -13.19 -6.00 -0.96
C PHE A 267 -14.62 -6.52 -1.11
N SER A 268 -15.36 -6.04 -2.12
CA SER A 268 -16.71 -6.52 -2.40
C SER A 268 -16.74 -8.01 -2.71
N GLN A 269 -15.78 -8.49 -3.53
CA GLN A 269 -15.65 -9.90 -3.88
C GLN A 269 -15.33 -10.78 -2.66
N SER A 270 -14.57 -10.25 -1.70
CA SER A 270 -14.29 -10.98 -0.46
C SER A 270 -15.54 -11.13 0.39
N ILE A 271 -16.42 -10.13 0.43
CA ILE A 271 -17.68 -10.18 1.16
C ILE A 271 -18.69 -11.12 0.48
N ILE A 272 -18.89 -10.94 -0.84
CA ILE A 272 -19.96 -11.64 -1.58
C ILE A 272 -19.56 -13.08 -1.90
N ASN A 273 -18.32 -13.28 -2.39
CA ASN A 273 -17.85 -14.53 -2.96
C ASN A 273 -16.85 -15.26 -2.05
N ARG A 274 -16.62 -14.76 -0.83
CA ARG A 274 -15.67 -15.32 0.16
C ARG A 274 -14.24 -15.49 -0.40
N LYS A 275 -13.84 -14.61 -1.33
CA LYS A 275 -12.46 -14.59 -1.80
C LYS A 275 -11.53 -14.09 -0.68
N PRO A 276 -10.29 -14.58 -0.60
CA PRO A 276 -9.33 -14.08 0.38
C PRO A 276 -9.11 -12.58 0.22
N ILE A 277 -9.06 -11.85 1.33
CA ILE A 277 -8.66 -10.43 1.35
C ILE A 277 -7.19 -10.34 0.98
N ILE A 278 -6.85 -9.43 0.07
CA ILE A 278 -5.46 -9.24 -0.40
C ILE A 278 -4.62 -8.62 0.71
N VAL A 279 -5.12 -7.57 1.37
CA VAL A 279 -4.47 -6.93 2.52
C VAL A 279 -5.42 -6.95 3.70
N ASP A 280 -5.39 -8.07 4.44
CA ASP A 280 -6.16 -8.25 5.66
C ASP A 280 -5.55 -7.47 6.86
N ALA A 281 -6.24 -7.47 8.00
CA ALA A 281 -5.77 -6.82 9.21
C ALA A 281 -4.39 -7.33 9.65
N LYS A 282 -4.10 -8.63 9.47
CA LYS A 282 -2.79 -9.22 9.84
C LYS A 282 -1.65 -8.64 9.02
N LYS A 283 -1.82 -8.51 7.70
CA LYS A 283 -0.82 -7.86 6.82
C LYS A 283 -0.68 -6.37 7.14
N GLY A 284 -1.80 -5.68 7.38
CA GLY A 284 -1.79 -4.28 7.80
C GLY A 284 -1.02 -4.07 9.12
N ILE A 285 -1.17 -4.98 10.09
CA ILE A 285 -0.42 -4.97 11.35
C ILE A 285 1.07 -5.18 11.08
N GLN A 286 1.46 -6.18 10.29
CA GLN A 286 2.86 -6.43 9.97
C GLN A 286 3.53 -5.21 9.32
N THR A 287 2.85 -4.56 8.38
CA THR A 287 3.33 -3.35 7.72
C THR A 287 3.49 -2.20 8.72
N LEU A 288 2.52 -2.03 9.61
CA LEU A 288 2.54 -0.99 10.63
C LEU A 288 3.64 -1.22 11.69
N GLU A 289 3.86 -2.47 12.11
CA GLU A 289 4.95 -2.84 13.03
C GLU A 289 6.31 -2.44 12.48
N ILE A 290 6.56 -2.73 11.19
CA ILE A 290 7.82 -2.36 10.53
C ILE A 290 7.95 -0.84 10.42
N ALA A 291 6.88 -0.14 10.08
CA ALA A 291 6.88 1.32 10.03
C ALA A 291 7.25 1.93 11.40
N PHE A 292 6.67 1.42 12.49
CA PHE A 292 6.99 1.89 13.85
C PHE A 292 8.41 1.48 14.30
N GLU A 293 8.90 0.32 13.89
CA GLU A 293 10.29 -0.05 14.21
C GLU A 293 11.29 0.86 13.47
N ILE A 294 11.00 1.27 12.22
CA ILE A 294 11.80 2.26 11.50
C ILE A 294 11.78 3.62 12.23
N GLN A 295 10.61 4.10 12.69
CA GLN A 295 10.49 5.32 13.49
C GLN A 295 11.32 5.24 14.76
N LYS A 296 11.29 4.10 15.46
CA LYS A 296 12.07 3.86 16.66
C LYS A 296 13.57 3.94 16.38
N LYS A 297 14.05 3.31 15.29
CA LYS A 297 15.46 3.36 14.89
C LYS A 297 15.95 4.78 14.60
N LEU A 298 15.11 5.65 14.04
CA LEU A 298 15.45 7.06 13.82
C LEU A 298 15.61 7.85 15.13
N ASN A 299 14.91 7.46 16.18
CA ASN A 299 14.95 8.13 17.49
C ASN A 299 16.05 7.58 18.38
N GLU A 300 16.66 6.43 18.05
CA GLU A 300 17.80 5.84 18.76
C GLU A 300 19.15 6.41 18.28
N ASN A 301 19.20 7.10 17.14
CA ASN A 301 20.37 7.77 16.56
C ASN A 301 20.36 9.27 16.86
#